data_107c73ceaaf3ee194a53a1a6fb9fe973
#
_entry.id   107c73ceaaf3ee194a53a1a6fb9fe973
#
_cell.length_a   1.000
_cell.length_b   1.000
_cell.length_c   1.000
_cell.angle_alpha   90.00
_cell.angle_beta   90.00
_cell.angle_gamma   90.00
#
_symmetry.space_group_name_H-M   'P 1'
#
loop_
_entity.id
_entity.type
_entity.pdbx_description
1 polymer ?
#
loop_
_entity_poly.entity_id
_entity_poly.type
_entity_poly.pdbx_seq_one_letter_code
_entity_poly.pdbx_strand_id
1 'polypeptide(L)' 'MYAVIERDRNGNEKVVKKMHYFINARDYAEALDEDTGDNGCNYLVRKINENGDLGEIVAII' A
#
# COMPACT_ATOMS: atom_id res chain seq x y z
N MET A 1 6.55 -7.40 8.22
CA MET A 1 6.08 -6.01 8.14
C MET A 1 5.53 -5.74 6.74
N TYR A 2 4.64 -4.80 6.61
CA TYR A 2 3.93 -4.51 5.36
C TYR A 2 3.96 -3.03 5.07
N ALA A 3 4.03 -2.67 3.77
CA ALA A 3 4.00 -1.29 3.31
C ALA A 3 2.69 -1.02 2.58
N VAL A 4 2.03 0.06 2.96
CA VAL A 4 0.90 0.59 2.21
C VAL A 4 1.45 1.53 1.16
N ILE A 5 1.09 1.28 -0.09
CA ILE A 5 1.67 1.93 -1.27
C ILE A 5 0.58 2.70 -2.00
N GLU A 6 0.89 3.94 -2.36
CA GLU A 6 0.09 4.73 -3.29
C GLU A 6 0.76 4.65 -4.67
N ARG A 7 0.02 4.20 -5.68
CA ARG A 7 0.50 4.11 -7.06
C ARG A 7 -0.26 5.10 -7.91
N ASP A 8 0.44 6.00 -8.59
CA ASP A 8 -0.18 6.98 -9.47
C ASP A 8 -0.46 6.41 -10.86
N ARG A 9 -1.02 7.25 -11.74
CA ARG A 9 -1.38 6.84 -13.12
C ARG A 9 -0.18 6.43 -13.95
N ASN A 10 1.00 6.95 -13.62
CA ASN A 10 2.23 6.65 -14.34
C ASN A 10 2.91 5.38 -13.84
N GLY A 11 2.34 4.75 -12.81
CA GLY A 11 2.90 3.56 -12.21
C GLY A 11 3.94 3.83 -11.14
N ASN A 12 4.15 5.09 -10.76
CA ASN A 12 5.07 5.43 -9.68
C ASN A 12 4.48 5.05 -8.33
N GLU A 13 5.26 4.38 -7.51
CA GLU A 13 4.85 3.90 -6.20
C GLU A 13 5.51 4.70 -5.09
N LYS A 14 4.72 5.01 -4.06
CA LYS A 14 5.17 5.73 -2.89
C LYS A 14 4.70 5.00 -1.64
N VAL A 15 5.61 4.73 -0.71
CA VAL A 15 5.25 4.16 0.59
C VAL A 15 4.61 5.26 1.43
N VAL A 16 3.36 5.07 1.82
CA VAL A 16 2.64 6.05 2.65
C VAL A 16 2.56 5.63 4.10
N LYS A 17 2.69 4.33 4.38
CA LYS A 17 2.67 3.82 5.75
C LYS A 17 3.33 2.45 5.82
N LYS A 18 4.03 2.17 6.92
CA LYS A 18 4.55 0.83 7.22
C LYS A 18 3.83 0.31 8.46
N MET A 19 3.37 -0.93 8.43
CA MET A 19 2.59 -1.53 9.52
C MET A 19 3.03 -2.97 9.75
N HIS A 20 2.88 -3.41 11.00
CA HIS A 20 3.36 -4.72 11.43
C HIS A 20 2.52 -5.87 10.89
N TYR A 21 1.20 -5.68 10.82
CA TYR A 21 0.25 -6.73 10.50
C TYR A 21 -0.45 -6.47 9.18
N PHE A 22 -0.63 -7.54 8.41
CA PHE A 22 -1.26 -7.45 7.09
C PHE A 22 -2.68 -6.86 7.17
N ILE A 23 -3.49 -7.32 8.13
CA ILE A 23 -4.88 -6.87 8.22
C ILE A 23 -4.97 -5.37 8.49
N ASN A 24 -4.06 -4.85 9.31
CA ASN A 24 -4.02 -3.40 9.60
C ASN A 24 -3.59 -2.61 8.37
N ALA A 25 -2.60 -3.12 7.62
CA ALA A 25 -2.14 -2.47 6.39
C ALA A 25 -3.25 -2.44 5.34
N ARG A 26 -3.95 -3.55 5.16
CA ARG A 26 -5.09 -3.64 4.23
C ARG A 26 -6.19 -2.67 4.61
N ASP A 27 -6.57 -2.63 5.89
CA ASP A 27 -7.63 -1.73 6.36
C ASP A 27 -7.23 -0.27 6.17
N TYR A 28 -5.97 0.06 6.41
CA TYR A 28 -5.45 1.42 6.20
C TYR A 28 -5.53 1.79 4.72
N ALA A 29 -5.13 0.88 3.83
CA ALA A 29 -5.19 1.12 2.39
C ALA A 29 -6.64 1.32 1.90
N GLU A 30 -7.57 0.51 2.42
CA GLU A 30 -8.99 0.65 2.10
C GLU A 30 -9.53 2.01 2.56
N ALA A 31 -9.16 2.46 3.75
CA ALA A 31 -9.57 3.75 4.27
C ALA A 31 -9.04 4.90 3.42
N LEU A 32 -7.78 4.81 2.97
CA LEU A 32 -7.20 5.81 2.07
C LEU A 32 -7.93 5.86 0.74
N ASP A 33 -8.26 4.70 0.19
CA ASP A 33 -8.98 4.60 -1.08
C ASP A 33 -10.37 5.27 -0.98
N GLU A 34 -11.07 5.05 0.11
CA GLU A 34 -12.36 5.68 0.36
C GLU A 34 -12.24 7.20 0.55
N ASP A 35 -11.25 7.64 1.33
CA ASP A 35 -11.06 9.06 1.66
C ASP A 35 -10.66 9.88 0.46
N THR A 36 -9.76 9.34 -0.38
CA THR A 36 -9.23 10.09 -1.53
C THR A 36 -10.15 10.01 -2.74
N GLY A 37 -11.07 9.05 -2.76
CA GLY A 37 -12.01 8.88 -3.84
C GLY A 37 -11.32 8.62 -5.16
N ASP A 38 -11.77 9.33 -6.21
CA ASP A 38 -11.30 9.10 -7.57
C ASP A 38 -10.18 10.08 -7.96
N ASN A 39 -9.07 10.02 -7.25
CA ASN A 39 -7.93 10.91 -7.46
C ASN A 39 -6.96 10.38 -8.53
N GLY A 40 -7.25 9.25 -9.16
CA GLY A 40 -6.40 8.64 -10.15
C GLY A 40 -5.27 7.80 -9.59
N CYS A 41 -5.21 7.62 -8.26
CA CYS A 41 -4.23 6.77 -7.60
C CYS A 41 -4.89 5.47 -7.14
N ASN A 42 -4.10 4.41 -7.12
CA ASN A 42 -4.50 3.11 -6.56
C ASN A 42 -3.70 2.85 -5.29
N TYR A 43 -4.28 2.06 -4.42
CA TYR A 43 -3.61 1.65 -3.17
C TYR A 43 -3.39 0.15 -3.17
N LEU A 44 -2.24 -0.26 -2.66
CA LEU A 44 -1.90 -1.66 -2.57
C LEU A 44 -1.01 -1.90 -1.35
N VAL A 45 -0.84 -3.17 -1.00
CA VAL A 45 0.01 -3.56 0.12
C VAL A 45 1.10 -4.47 -0.40
N ARG A 46 2.36 -4.15 -0.08
CA ARG A 46 3.51 -5.00 -0.36
C ARG A 46 4.09 -5.54 0.94
N LYS A 47 4.59 -6.76 0.89
CA LYS A 47 5.38 -7.30 1.98
C LYS A 47 6.75 -6.62 2.00
N ILE A 48 7.27 -6.34 3.20
CA ILE A 48 8.63 -5.84 3.37
C ILE A 48 9.53 -7.01 3.74
N ASN A 49 10.59 -7.23 2.97
CA ASN A 49 11.54 -8.30 3.20
C ASN A 49 12.42 -8.01 4.42
N GLU A 50 13.12 -9.02 4.92
CA GLU A 50 13.97 -8.90 6.10
C GLU A 50 15.07 -7.84 5.93
N ASN A 51 15.54 -7.64 4.70
CA ASN A 51 16.55 -6.62 4.38
C ASN A 51 15.98 -5.21 4.21
N GLY A 52 14.66 -5.04 4.37
CA GLY A 52 14.00 -3.74 4.25
C GLY A 52 13.49 -3.40 2.86
N ASP A 53 13.76 -4.23 1.87
CA ASP A 53 13.28 -4.01 0.50
C ASP A 53 11.81 -4.39 0.37
N LEU A 54 11.12 -3.73 -0.57
CA LEU A 54 9.75 -4.07 -0.91
C LEU A 54 9.72 -5.41 -1.63
N GLY A 55 8.86 -6.30 -1.16
CA GLY A 55 8.66 -7.60 -1.75
C GLY A 55 7.42 -7.65 -2.62
N GLU A 56 6.79 -8.82 -2.65
CA GLU A 56 5.62 -9.06 -3.48
C GLU A 56 4.41 -8.22 -3.06
N ILE A 57 3.51 -8.01 -4.01
CA ILE A 57 2.20 -7.41 -3.74
C ILE A 57 1.34 -8.48 -3.09
N VAL A 58 0.80 -8.18 -1.91
CA VAL A 58 -0.02 -9.12 -1.15
C VAL A 58 -1.49 -8.73 -1.13
N ALA A 59 -1.82 -7.50 -1.51
CA ALA A 59 -3.20 -7.05 -1.67
C ALA A 59 -3.26 -5.85 -2.62
N ILE A 60 -4.32 -5.80 -3.43
CA ILE A 60 -4.64 -4.64 -4.27
C ILE A 60 -6.04 -4.18 -3.88
N ILE A 61 -6.15 -2.89 -3.57
CA ILE A 61 -7.41 -2.32 -3.10
C ILE A 61 -8.22 -1.77 -4.28
#